data_c66eda33275115c644afb974f8be7d66
#
_entry.id   c66eda33275115c644afb974f8be7d66
#
_cell.length_a   1.000
_cell.length_b   1.000
_cell.length_c   1.000
_cell.angle_alpha   90.00
_cell.angle_beta   90.00
_cell.angle_gamma   90.00
#
_symmetry.space_group_name_H-M   'P 1'
#
loop_
_entity.id
_entity.type
_entity.pdbx_description
1 polymer ?
#
loop_
_entity_poly.entity_id
_entity_poly.type
_entity_poly.pdbx_seq_one_letter_code
_entity_poly.pdbx_strand_id
1 'polypeptide(L)'
;ERRIDKKPLTVLFSGEKPYLCIRKRLLPMEQDKRAAATLRLLKIMDELREKCPWDRKQTFETLRGNTIEETYELADAILDRNMEGIREELGDLMLHIVFYSKLGAEAGAFDYADVVDGLCDKLIYRHPHVYGDIHADTPDDVKRNWEALKLRKKNRRSGTLGGVPVSLPAMVKALRIGEKAAGAGFDWERREDVWAKVREETAEVETEMRRGDHEAMEGEFGDLFFALVNACRLYGVDPEAALERTNRKFIRRFTAMEEAAAGQGRMLSDLTPDEQEALWQKAKQEER
;
A
#
# COMPACT_ATOMS: atom_id res chain seq x y z
N GLU A 1 -6.92 62.53 -18.25
CA GLU A 1 -5.69 61.91 -17.68
C GLU A 1 -5.89 61.67 -16.19
N ARG A 2 -6.22 60.44 -15.78
CA ARG A 2 -6.25 60.07 -14.36
C ARG A 2 -5.12 59.06 -14.16
N ARG A 3 -4.10 59.47 -13.42
CA ARG A 3 -3.03 58.61 -12.91
C ARG A 3 -3.62 57.57 -11.96
N ILE A 4 -3.41 56.29 -12.27
CA ILE A 4 -3.71 55.16 -11.38
C ILE A 4 -2.43 54.89 -10.60
N ASP A 5 -2.41 55.24 -9.32
CA ASP A 5 -1.37 54.89 -8.37
C ASP A 5 -1.37 53.35 -8.14
N LYS A 6 -0.36 52.70 -8.66
CA LYS A 6 -0.06 51.27 -8.31
C LYS A 6 0.67 51.25 -6.96
N LYS A 7 -0.06 51.01 -5.88
CA LYS A 7 0.55 50.59 -4.62
C LYS A 7 0.93 49.11 -4.73
N PRO A 8 2.16 48.70 -4.32
CA PRO A 8 2.51 47.30 -4.28
C PRO A 8 1.72 46.58 -3.16
N LEU A 9 1.05 45.48 -3.50
CA LEU A 9 0.45 44.60 -2.51
C LEU A 9 1.60 43.94 -1.71
N THR A 10 1.86 44.47 -0.53
CA THR A 10 2.65 43.80 0.49
C THR A 10 1.78 42.68 1.04
N VAL A 11 2.01 41.45 0.59
CA VAL A 11 1.41 40.25 1.18
C VAL A 11 2.09 40.04 2.53
N LEU A 12 1.43 40.55 3.57
CA LEU A 12 1.73 40.16 4.94
C LEU A 12 1.31 38.70 5.10
N PHE A 13 2.30 37.84 5.20
CA PHE A 13 2.12 36.48 5.73
C PHE A 13 1.76 36.60 7.22
N SER A 14 0.49 36.83 7.52
CA SER A 14 -0.06 36.53 8.83
C SER A 14 -0.21 35.03 8.96
N GLY A 15 0.35 34.47 10.01
CA GLY A 15 0.40 33.00 10.24
C GLY A 15 -0.95 32.37 10.60
N GLU A 16 -2.01 32.71 9.90
CA GLU A 16 -3.29 32.03 9.99
C GLU A 16 -3.28 30.82 9.05
N LYS A 17 -3.38 29.64 9.66
CA LYS A 17 -3.37 28.36 8.98
C LYS A 17 -4.49 28.29 7.92
N PRO A 18 -4.29 27.64 6.76
CA PRO A 18 -5.27 27.57 5.64
C PRO A 18 -6.61 26.89 5.97
N TYR A 19 -6.81 26.46 7.20
CA TYR A 19 -8.04 25.83 7.70
C TYR A 19 -9.30 26.72 7.64
N LEU A 20 -9.14 28.05 7.57
CA LEU A 20 -10.31 28.95 7.57
C LEU A 20 -11.18 28.81 6.30
N CYS A 21 -10.59 28.40 5.17
CA CYS A 21 -11.33 28.31 3.92
C CYS A 21 -12.22 27.05 3.85
N ILE A 22 -11.83 25.96 4.53
CA ILE A 22 -12.59 24.69 4.58
C ILE A 22 -13.74 24.79 5.59
N ARG A 23 -13.56 25.55 6.68
CA ARG A 23 -14.58 25.74 7.73
C ARG A 23 -15.90 26.33 7.24
N LYS A 24 -15.90 27.10 6.16
CA LYS A 24 -17.12 27.74 5.62
C LYS A 24 -18.08 26.81 4.87
N ARG A 25 -17.68 25.56 4.58
CA ARG A 25 -18.50 24.57 3.86
C ARG A 25 -18.87 23.33 4.69
N LEU A 26 -18.41 23.24 5.93
CA LEU A 26 -18.81 22.14 6.80
C LEU A 26 -20.19 22.40 7.37
N LEU A 27 -21.10 21.43 7.23
CA LEU A 27 -22.36 21.40 7.97
C LEU A 27 -22.09 21.52 9.47
N PRO A 28 -23.00 22.07 10.29
CA PRO A 28 -22.86 22.05 11.73
C PRO A 28 -22.51 20.61 12.19
N MET A 29 -21.43 20.46 12.95
CA MET A 29 -20.89 19.13 13.34
C MET A 29 -21.93 18.19 13.95
N GLU A 30 -22.94 18.72 14.62
CA GLU A 30 -24.05 17.96 15.22
C GLU A 30 -24.97 17.29 14.17
N GLN A 31 -24.96 17.72 12.91
CA GLN A 31 -25.80 17.16 11.84
C GLN A 31 -25.02 16.24 10.88
N ASP A 32 -23.69 16.15 10.99
CA ASP A 32 -22.90 15.26 10.15
C ASP A 32 -22.83 13.86 10.76
N LYS A 33 -23.51 12.90 10.11
CA LYS A 33 -23.50 11.48 10.53
C LYS A 33 -22.10 10.91 10.67
N ARG A 34 -21.14 11.38 9.89
CA ARG A 34 -19.73 10.93 9.93
C ARG A 34 -19.05 11.38 11.21
N ALA A 35 -19.26 12.65 11.59
CA ALA A 35 -18.75 13.18 12.85
C ALA A 35 -19.36 12.45 14.05
N ALA A 36 -20.68 12.24 14.03
CA ALA A 36 -21.37 11.51 15.09
C ALA A 36 -20.88 10.05 15.22
N ALA A 37 -20.65 9.35 14.11
CA ALA A 37 -20.11 7.99 14.11
C ALA A 37 -18.68 7.95 14.68
N THR A 38 -17.83 8.91 14.27
CA THR A 38 -16.44 9.01 14.78
C THR A 38 -16.43 9.26 16.30
N LEU A 39 -17.22 10.20 16.79
CA LEU A 39 -17.32 10.49 18.22
C LEU A 39 -17.83 9.28 19.01
N ARG A 40 -18.78 8.55 18.46
CA ARG A 40 -19.29 7.30 19.06
C ARG A 40 -18.17 6.25 19.18
N LEU A 41 -17.37 6.06 18.13
CA LEU A 41 -16.27 5.09 18.15
C LEU A 41 -15.23 5.47 19.20
N LEU A 42 -14.82 6.74 19.26
CA LEU A 42 -13.86 7.24 20.26
C LEU A 42 -14.37 6.97 21.69
N LYS A 43 -15.65 7.26 21.95
CA LYS A 43 -16.26 7.01 23.25
C LYS A 43 -16.26 5.52 23.61
N ILE A 44 -16.61 4.65 22.66
CA ILE A 44 -16.59 3.19 22.86
C ILE A 44 -15.16 2.74 23.20
N MET A 45 -14.16 3.22 22.50
CA MET A 45 -12.75 2.88 22.78
C MET A 45 -12.33 3.30 24.19
N ASP A 46 -12.72 4.50 24.63
CA ASP A 46 -12.46 4.95 26.00
C ASP A 46 -13.10 4.00 27.04
N GLU A 47 -14.34 3.59 26.82
CA GLU A 47 -15.05 2.68 27.70
C GLU A 47 -14.44 1.26 27.71
N LEU A 48 -14.03 0.75 26.54
CA LEU A 48 -13.35 -0.55 26.42
C LEU A 48 -12.00 -0.52 27.15
N ARG A 49 -11.21 0.52 26.92
CA ARG A 49 -9.94 0.68 27.56
C ARG A 49 -10.02 0.75 29.09
N GLU A 50 -11.12 1.32 29.63
CA GLU A 50 -11.39 1.39 31.07
C GLU A 50 -11.92 0.08 31.62
N LYS A 51 -12.84 -0.61 30.91
CA LYS A 51 -13.69 -1.68 31.49
C LYS A 51 -13.31 -3.08 31.01
N CYS A 52 -12.81 -3.25 29.79
CA CYS A 52 -12.49 -4.56 29.24
C CYS A 52 -11.12 -5.06 29.72
N PRO A 53 -11.02 -6.24 30.34
CA PRO A 53 -9.73 -6.77 30.84
C PRO A 53 -8.73 -7.08 29.72
N TRP A 54 -9.21 -7.38 28.51
CA TRP A 54 -8.36 -7.65 27.33
C TRP A 54 -7.82 -6.34 26.77
N ASP A 55 -8.69 -5.36 26.50
CA ASP A 55 -8.30 -4.07 25.94
C ASP A 55 -7.29 -3.33 26.85
N ARG A 56 -7.48 -3.38 28.17
CA ARG A 56 -6.57 -2.77 29.14
C ARG A 56 -5.13 -3.28 29.09
N LYS A 57 -4.91 -4.50 28.59
CA LYS A 57 -3.58 -5.13 28.52
C LYS A 57 -2.87 -4.86 27.20
N GLN A 58 -3.58 -4.33 26.18
CA GLN A 58 -3.00 -4.12 24.89
C GLN A 58 -1.96 -2.99 24.90
N THR A 59 -0.91 -3.20 24.12
CA THR A 59 0.19 -2.24 23.85
C THR A 59 0.37 -2.07 22.35
N PHE A 60 1.25 -1.15 21.94
CA PHE A 60 1.62 -1.01 20.53
C PHE A 60 2.14 -2.31 19.94
N GLU A 61 2.93 -3.05 20.70
CA GLU A 61 3.56 -4.30 20.28
C GLU A 61 2.54 -5.43 20.12
N THR A 62 1.60 -5.56 21.09
CA THR A 62 0.62 -6.64 21.05
C THR A 62 -0.38 -6.49 19.91
N LEU A 63 -0.75 -5.26 19.56
CA LEU A 63 -1.69 -4.99 18.48
C LEU A 63 -1.03 -5.01 17.09
N ARG A 64 0.31 -4.96 17.00
CA ARG A 64 1.00 -4.87 15.72
C ARG A 64 0.69 -6.05 14.79
N GLY A 65 0.60 -7.26 15.34
CA GLY A 65 0.28 -8.48 14.57
C GLY A 65 -1.10 -8.36 13.92
N ASN A 66 -2.11 -8.06 14.72
CA ASN A 66 -3.48 -7.91 14.25
C ASN A 66 -3.60 -6.81 13.18
N THR A 67 -2.93 -5.66 13.35
CA THR A 67 -2.95 -4.60 12.33
C THR A 67 -2.42 -5.07 10.96
N ILE A 68 -1.41 -5.97 10.96
CA ILE A 68 -0.89 -6.56 9.73
C ILE A 68 -1.91 -7.53 9.13
N GLU A 69 -2.56 -8.34 9.96
CA GLU A 69 -3.60 -9.30 9.59
C GLU A 69 -4.77 -8.57 8.90
N GLU A 70 -5.39 -7.58 9.55
CA GLU A 70 -6.48 -6.77 8.97
C GLU A 70 -6.07 -6.09 7.66
N THR A 71 -4.80 -5.72 7.52
CA THR A 71 -4.29 -5.14 6.26
C THR A 71 -4.30 -6.16 5.13
N TYR A 72 -3.98 -7.43 5.41
CA TYR A 72 -4.02 -8.51 4.42
C TYR A 72 -5.46 -8.94 4.13
N GLU A 73 -6.34 -9.02 5.13
CA GLU A 73 -7.76 -9.32 4.95
C GLU A 73 -8.44 -8.26 4.08
N LEU A 74 -8.13 -6.98 4.30
CA LEU A 74 -8.57 -5.91 3.40
C LEU A 74 -8.04 -6.11 1.98
N ALA A 75 -6.77 -6.49 1.82
CA ALA A 75 -6.20 -6.74 0.50
C ALA A 75 -6.90 -7.89 -0.22
N ASP A 76 -7.23 -8.97 0.51
CA ASP A 76 -7.98 -10.10 -0.01
C ASP A 76 -9.41 -9.72 -0.41
N ALA A 77 -10.13 -9.00 0.45
CA ALA A 77 -11.47 -8.50 0.14
C ALA A 77 -11.49 -7.60 -1.11
N ILE A 78 -10.45 -6.78 -1.31
CA ILE A 78 -10.30 -5.96 -2.52
C ILE A 78 -10.08 -6.82 -3.77
N LEU A 79 -9.21 -7.84 -3.71
CA LEU A 79 -8.96 -8.75 -4.82
C LEU A 79 -10.20 -9.52 -5.23
N ASP A 80 -11.01 -9.91 -4.24
CA ASP A 80 -12.26 -10.64 -4.42
C ASP A 80 -13.44 -9.74 -4.80
N ARG A 81 -13.24 -8.41 -4.82
CA ARG A 81 -14.29 -7.39 -5.03
C ARG A 81 -15.46 -7.54 -4.04
N ASN A 82 -15.17 -8.04 -2.86
CA ASN A 82 -16.13 -8.23 -1.78
C ASN A 82 -16.35 -6.91 -1.03
N MET A 83 -17.36 -6.13 -1.45
CA MET A 83 -17.63 -4.81 -0.85
C MET A 83 -18.05 -4.88 0.62
N GLU A 84 -18.64 -5.99 1.05
CA GLU A 84 -18.99 -6.21 2.46
C GLU A 84 -17.73 -6.47 3.30
N GLY A 85 -16.85 -7.37 2.85
CA GLY A 85 -15.56 -7.60 3.48
C GLY A 85 -14.71 -6.32 3.51
N ILE A 86 -14.62 -5.58 2.39
CA ILE A 86 -13.91 -4.28 2.38
C ILE A 86 -14.45 -3.33 3.46
N ARG A 87 -15.78 -3.28 3.68
CA ARG A 87 -16.38 -2.44 4.72
C ARG A 87 -16.00 -2.91 6.12
N GLU A 88 -15.98 -4.22 6.34
CA GLU A 88 -15.62 -4.85 7.61
C GLU A 88 -14.17 -4.55 7.95
N GLU A 89 -13.24 -4.89 7.08
CA GLU A 89 -11.80 -4.72 7.30
C GLU A 89 -11.38 -3.23 7.42
N LEU A 90 -12.07 -2.33 6.72
CA LEU A 90 -11.90 -0.88 6.95
C LEU A 90 -12.35 -0.48 8.36
N GLY A 91 -13.35 -1.15 8.93
CA GLY A 91 -13.78 -0.96 10.33
C GLY A 91 -12.69 -1.41 11.31
N ASP A 92 -12.08 -2.57 11.08
CA ASP A 92 -11.05 -3.13 11.94
C ASP A 92 -9.74 -2.35 11.86
N LEU A 93 -9.35 -1.90 10.69
CA LEU A 93 -8.25 -0.94 10.55
C LEU A 93 -8.55 0.40 11.25
N MET A 94 -9.80 0.88 11.20
CA MET A 94 -10.19 2.09 11.94
C MET A 94 -10.15 1.87 13.45
N LEU A 95 -10.54 0.69 13.94
CA LEU A 95 -10.38 0.29 15.35
C LEU A 95 -8.91 0.41 15.76
N HIS A 96 -7.97 -0.15 14.98
CA HIS A 96 -6.55 -0.07 15.27
C HIS A 96 -6.03 1.37 15.29
N ILE A 97 -6.47 2.23 14.36
CA ILE A 97 -6.10 3.65 14.35
C ILE A 97 -6.54 4.35 15.65
N VAL A 98 -7.79 4.13 16.07
CA VAL A 98 -8.34 4.72 17.29
C VAL A 98 -7.63 4.15 18.53
N PHE A 99 -7.37 2.85 18.56
CA PHE A 99 -6.69 2.20 19.67
C PHE A 99 -5.26 2.72 19.85
N TYR A 100 -4.47 2.77 18.77
CA TYR A 100 -3.13 3.36 18.83
C TYR A 100 -3.14 4.83 19.26
N SER A 101 -4.14 5.59 18.81
CA SER A 101 -4.29 6.98 19.24
C SER A 101 -4.59 7.08 20.74
N LYS A 102 -5.38 6.17 21.28
CA LYS A 102 -5.65 6.05 22.73
C LYS A 102 -4.39 5.71 23.52
N LEU A 103 -3.62 4.72 23.05
CA LEU A 103 -2.31 4.37 23.66
C LEU A 103 -1.33 5.53 23.62
N GLY A 104 -1.30 6.28 22.50
CA GLY A 104 -0.49 7.48 22.35
C GLY A 104 -0.86 8.56 23.36
N ALA A 105 -2.16 8.78 23.59
CA ALA A 105 -2.66 9.73 24.58
C ALA A 105 -2.31 9.31 26.02
N GLU A 106 -2.42 8.02 26.35
CA GLU A 106 -2.01 7.47 27.64
C GLU A 106 -0.51 7.62 27.90
N ALA A 107 0.30 7.53 26.84
CA ALA A 107 1.74 7.76 26.90
C ALA A 107 2.13 9.27 26.92
N GLY A 108 1.16 10.18 26.77
CA GLY A 108 1.41 11.62 26.66
C GLY A 108 2.18 12.04 25.41
N ALA A 109 2.15 11.22 24.34
CA ALA A 109 2.94 11.42 23.12
C ALA A 109 2.13 12.09 22.00
N PHE A 110 0.93 11.66 21.74
CA PHE A 110 -0.02 12.19 20.74
C PHE A 110 -1.42 11.63 21.03
N ASP A 111 -2.44 12.27 20.50
CA ASP A 111 -3.84 11.80 20.56
C ASP A 111 -4.46 11.61 19.17
N TYR A 112 -5.73 11.27 19.14
CA TYR A 112 -6.49 11.10 17.89
C TYR A 112 -6.58 12.39 17.07
N ALA A 113 -6.71 13.54 17.72
CA ALA A 113 -6.76 14.82 17.01
C ALA A 113 -5.42 15.13 16.34
N ASP A 114 -4.29 14.87 17.03
CA ASP A 114 -2.95 15.02 16.46
C ASP A 114 -2.75 14.14 15.21
N VAL A 115 -3.24 12.90 15.25
CA VAL A 115 -3.16 11.96 14.10
C VAL A 115 -3.97 12.49 12.92
N VAL A 116 -5.20 12.92 13.14
CA VAL A 116 -6.10 13.40 12.08
C VAL A 116 -5.65 14.75 11.52
N ASP A 117 -5.33 15.71 12.39
CA ASP A 117 -4.85 17.03 11.97
C ASP A 117 -3.52 16.94 11.22
N GLY A 118 -2.60 16.11 11.70
CA GLY A 118 -1.34 15.85 11.00
C GLY A 118 -1.54 15.21 9.62
N LEU A 119 -2.56 14.37 9.46
CA LEU A 119 -2.96 13.82 8.15
C LEU A 119 -3.58 14.91 7.26
N CYS A 120 -4.48 15.73 7.79
CA CYS A 120 -5.11 16.84 7.06
C CYS A 120 -4.06 17.83 6.56
N ASP A 121 -3.15 18.27 7.42
CA ASP A 121 -2.05 19.17 7.05
C ASP A 121 -1.18 18.56 5.94
N LYS A 122 -0.88 17.27 6.05
CA LYS A 122 -0.11 16.54 5.05
C LYS A 122 -0.83 16.47 3.71
N LEU A 123 -2.13 16.24 3.70
CA LEU A 123 -2.93 16.16 2.48
C LEU A 123 -3.04 17.54 1.80
N ILE A 124 -3.33 18.59 2.55
CA ILE A 124 -3.37 19.96 2.04
C ILE A 124 -2.02 20.34 1.43
N TYR A 125 -0.93 20.13 2.14
CA TYR A 125 0.42 20.43 1.66
C TYR A 125 0.78 19.67 0.36
N ARG A 126 0.32 18.43 0.21
CA ARG A 126 0.65 17.57 -0.94
C ARG A 126 -0.26 17.76 -2.15
N HIS A 127 -1.36 18.51 -2.01
CA HIS A 127 -2.30 18.79 -3.09
C HIS A 127 -2.42 20.30 -3.38
N PRO A 128 -1.29 20.96 -3.71
CA PRO A 128 -1.31 22.40 -3.98
C PRO A 128 -2.12 22.77 -5.23
N HIS A 129 -2.44 21.81 -6.09
CA HIS A 129 -3.35 21.98 -7.23
C HIS A 129 -4.83 22.00 -6.81
N VAL A 130 -5.16 21.60 -5.58
CA VAL A 130 -6.53 21.66 -5.01
C VAL A 130 -6.66 22.78 -3.98
N TYR A 131 -5.61 22.99 -3.17
CA TYR A 131 -5.62 23.91 -2.02
C TYR A 131 -4.71 25.14 -2.17
N GLY A 132 -4.05 25.29 -3.32
CA GLY A 132 -3.12 26.37 -3.63
C GLY A 132 -3.23 26.80 -5.10
N ASP A 133 -2.19 27.43 -5.61
CA ASP A 133 -2.18 28.11 -6.92
C ASP A 133 -1.40 27.32 -8.01
N ILE A 134 -1.05 26.06 -7.74
CA ILE A 134 -0.34 25.20 -8.71
C ILE A 134 -1.35 24.50 -9.59
N HIS A 135 -1.18 24.57 -10.93
CA HIS A 135 -1.96 23.76 -11.85
C HIS A 135 -1.32 22.40 -12.10
N ALA A 136 -2.15 21.36 -12.15
CA ALA A 136 -1.75 20.01 -12.57
C ALA A 136 -2.92 19.46 -13.39
N ASP A 137 -2.67 19.25 -14.69
CA ASP A 137 -3.73 18.86 -15.64
C ASP A 137 -3.83 17.35 -15.81
N THR A 138 -2.80 16.62 -15.42
CA THR A 138 -2.74 15.15 -15.56
C THR A 138 -2.43 14.46 -14.23
N PRO A 139 -2.85 13.20 -14.06
CA PRO A 139 -2.46 12.39 -12.90
C PRO A 139 -0.94 12.28 -12.73
N ASP A 140 -0.18 12.28 -13.81
CA ASP A 140 1.28 12.20 -13.78
C ASP A 140 1.91 13.49 -13.26
N ASP A 141 1.34 14.66 -13.56
CA ASP A 141 1.76 15.94 -12.98
C ASP A 141 1.54 15.95 -11.47
N VAL A 142 0.39 15.45 -11.02
CA VAL A 142 0.07 15.31 -9.59
C VAL A 142 1.09 14.40 -8.92
N LYS A 143 1.40 13.24 -9.52
CA LYS A 143 2.34 12.25 -8.98
C LYS A 143 3.76 12.83 -8.90
N ARG A 144 4.24 13.50 -9.94
CA ARG A 144 5.54 14.20 -9.93
C ARG A 144 5.63 15.27 -8.86
N ASN A 145 4.61 16.13 -8.76
CA ASN A 145 4.57 17.17 -7.74
C ASN A 145 4.57 16.57 -6.32
N TRP A 146 3.85 15.49 -6.11
CA TRP A 146 3.75 14.81 -4.84
C TRP A 146 5.10 14.23 -4.38
N GLU A 147 5.85 13.56 -5.29
CA GLU A 147 7.18 13.04 -4.98
C GLU A 147 8.18 14.18 -4.73
N ALA A 148 8.15 15.25 -5.52
CA ALA A 148 8.99 16.43 -5.29
C ALA A 148 8.74 17.08 -3.92
N LEU A 149 7.47 17.19 -3.50
CA LEU A 149 7.10 17.73 -2.19
C LEU A 149 7.48 16.80 -1.03
N LYS A 150 7.40 15.48 -1.22
CA LYS A 150 7.89 14.50 -0.24
C LYS A 150 9.40 14.65 -0.02
N LEU A 151 10.18 14.80 -1.09
CA LEU A 151 11.63 14.97 -1.02
C LEU A 151 12.03 16.26 -0.30
N ARG A 152 11.27 17.36 -0.48
CA ARG A 152 11.54 18.65 0.20
C ARG A 152 11.33 18.59 1.72
N LYS A 153 10.30 17.87 2.18
CA LYS A 153 9.95 17.78 3.63
C LYS A 153 10.79 16.74 4.38
N LYS A 154 11.34 15.73 3.69
CA LYS A 154 12.22 14.73 4.31
C LYS A 154 13.59 15.32 4.52
N ASN A 155 14.02 15.35 5.79
CA ASN A 155 15.37 15.74 6.18
C ASN A 155 16.39 15.05 5.24
N ARG A 156 17.31 15.82 4.65
CA ARG A 156 18.36 15.38 3.72
C ARG A 156 19.25 14.21 4.22
N ARG A 157 19.09 13.77 5.48
CA ARG A 157 19.94 12.76 6.12
C ARG A 157 19.67 11.31 5.70
N SER A 158 18.51 10.98 5.13
CA SER A 158 18.16 9.58 4.84
C SER A 158 18.18 9.20 3.34
N GLY A 159 18.52 10.12 2.44
CA GLY A 159 18.51 9.88 0.99
C GLY A 159 17.12 9.54 0.42
N THR A 160 17.03 9.33 -0.89
CA THR A 160 15.77 9.03 -1.59
C THR A 160 15.11 7.75 -1.09
N LEU A 161 15.89 6.71 -0.85
CA LEU A 161 15.40 5.38 -0.46
C LEU A 161 15.17 5.21 1.04
N GLY A 162 15.74 6.09 1.89
CA GLY A 162 15.66 6.00 3.36
C GLY A 162 14.27 6.09 3.99
N GLY A 163 13.22 6.05 3.18
CA GLY A 163 11.84 6.00 3.67
C GLY A 163 11.08 4.78 3.19
N VAL A 164 11.78 3.77 2.70
CA VAL A 164 11.22 2.45 2.43
C VAL A 164 11.26 1.68 3.76
N PRO A 165 10.11 1.23 4.28
CA PRO A 165 10.08 0.47 5.52
C PRO A 165 10.87 -0.84 5.38
N VAL A 166 11.70 -1.15 6.39
CA VAL A 166 12.53 -2.36 6.39
C VAL A 166 11.69 -3.64 6.43
N SER A 167 10.54 -3.58 7.12
CA SER A 167 9.64 -4.73 7.34
C SER A 167 8.67 -5.02 6.19
N LEU A 168 8.71 -4.28 5.09
CA LEU A 168 7.86 -4.60 3.93
C LEU A 168 8.21 -5.99 3.37
N PRO A 169 7.20 -6.76 2.90
CA PRO A 169 7.43 -7.94 2.06
C PRO A 169 8.35 -7.61 0.88
N ALA A 170 9.19 -8.55 0.48
CA ALA A 170 10.28 -8.28 -0.46
C ALA A 170 9.79 -7.71 -1.81
N MET A 171 8.70 -8.26 -2.36
CA MET A 171 8.14 -7.82 -3.65
C MET A 171 7.54 -6.41 -3.56
N VAL A 172 6.76 -6.13 -2.52
CA VAL A 172 6.24 -4.78 -2.23
C VAL A 172 7.39 -3.79 -2.00
N LYS A 173 8.45 -4.23 -1.32
CA LYS A 173 9.65 -3.40 -1.09
C LYS A 173 10.37 -3.07 -2.39
N ALA A 174 10.56 -4.05 -3.28
CA ALA A 174 11.19 -3.87 -4.58
C ALA A 174 10.39 -2.88 -5.45
N LEU A 175 9.06 -3.01 -5.49
CA LEU A 175 8.18 -2.05 -6.17
C LEU A 175 8.37 -0.63 -5.62
N ARG A 176 8.37 -0.46 -4.29
CA ARG A 176 8.55 0.86 -3.65
C ARG A 176 9.94 1.45 -3.90
N ILE A 177 10.99 0.63 -3.97
CA ILE A 177 12.34 1.05 -4.34
C ILE A 177 12.33 1.58 -5.78
N GLY A 178 11.79 0.81 -6.73
CA GLY A 178 11.69 1.21 -8.14
C GLY A 178 10.92 2.52 -8.34
N GLU A 179 9.75 2.68 -7.69
CA GLU A 179 8.97 3.92 -7.74
C GLU A 179 9.74 5.13 -7.21
N LYS A 180 10.51 4.97 -6.14
CA LYS A 180 11.30 6.06 -5.55
C LYS A 180 12.52 6.41 -6.40
N ALA A 181 13.18 5.41 -6.99
CA ALA A 181 14.28 5.60 -7.91
C ALA A 181 13.80 6.37 -9.16
N ALA A 182 12.68 5.96 -9.74
CA ALA A 182 12.05 6.65 -10.87
C ALA A 182 11.69 8.11 -10.52
N GLY A 183 11.10 8.35 -9.34
CA GLY A 183 10.79 9.69 -8.84
C GLY A 183 12.03 10.58 -8.60
N ALA A 184 13.22 10.00 -8.50
CA ALA A 184 14.50 10.70 -8.42
C ALA A 184 15.20 10.87 -9.78
N GLY A 185 14.57 10.40 -10.87
CA GLY A 185 15.12 10.49 -12.22
C GLY A 185 15.96 9.28 -12.65
N PHE A 186 15.98 8.21 -11.86
CA PHE A 186 16.64 6.95 -12.22
C PHE A 186 15.59 5.92 -12.66
N ASP A 187 15.30 5.90 -13.96
CA ASP A 187 14.32 5.02 -14.60
C ASP A 187 14.71 4.72 -16.05
N TRP A 188 14.09 3.72 -16.65
CA TRP A 188 14.21 3.43 -18.08
C TRP A 188 13.54 4.54 -18.91
N GLU A 189 14.17 4.92 -20.02
CA GLU A 189 13.60 5.91 -20.96
C GLU A 189 12.33 5.34 -21.63
N ARG A 190 12.37 4.07 -22.01
CA ARG A 190 11.25 3.34 -22.61
C ARG A 190 10.96 2.09 -21.78
N ARG A 191 9.68 1.85 -21.51
CA ARG A 191 9.25 0.69 -20.71
C ARG A 191 9.66 -0.67 -21.32
N GLU A 192 9.83 -0.72 -22.66
CA GLU A 192 10.24 -1.93 -23.37
C GLU A 192 11.68 -2.34 -23.05
N ASP A 193 12.53 -1.38 -22.68
CA ASP A 193 13.94 -1.61 -22.45
C ASP A 193 14.21 -2.42 -21.18
N VAL A 194 13.25 -2.47 -20.22
CA VAL A 194 13.34 -3.32 -19.03
C VAL A 194 13.48 -4.80 -19.38
N TRP A 195 12.92 -5.24 -20.51
CA TRP A 195 13.01 -6.63 -20.95
C TRP A 195 14.41 -7.06 -21.36
N ALA A 196 15.29 -6.11 -21.73
CA ALA A 196 16.70 -6.40 -21.93
C ALA A 196 17.35 -6.83 -20.61
N LYS A 197 17.03 -6.11 -19.50
CA LYS A 197 17.55 -6.45 -18.16
C LYS A 197 16.98 -7.78 -17.66
N VAL A 198 15.69 -8.05 -17.85
CA VAL A 198 15.10 -9.37 -17.48
C VAL A 198 15.81 -10.52 -18.20
N ARG A 199 16.17 -10.37 -19.49
CA ARG A 199 16.91 -11.39 -20.23
C ARG A 199 18.35 -11.55 -19.75
N GLU A 200 19.01 -10.44 -19.39
CA GLU A 200 20.34 -10.41 -18.80
C GLU A 200 20.36 -11.21 -17.50
N GLU A 201 19.50 -10.87 -16.53
CA GLU A 201 19.41 -11.57 -15.24
C GLU A 201 19.05 -13.06 -15.40
N THR A 202 18.19 -13.39 -16.37
CA THR A 202 17.89 -14.80 -16.67
C THR A 202 19.14 -15.54 -17.14
N ALA A 203 19.98 -14.94 -17.97
CA ALA A 203 21.20 -15.56 -18.45
C ALA A 203 22.28 -15.70 -17.34
N GLU A 204 22.29 -14.76 -16.40
CA GLU A 204 23.18 -14.77 -15.22
C GLU A 204 22.75 -15.90 -14.26
N VAL A 205 21.47 -16.07 -13.97
CA VAL A 205 20.92 -17.23 -13.24
C VAL A 205 21.35 -18.54 -13.90
N GLU A 206 21.16 -18.70 -15.23
CA GLU A 206 21.55 -19.90 -15.96
C GLU A 206 23.07 -20.17 -15.90
N THR A 207 23.87 -19.10 -15.81
CA THR A 207 25.32 -19.22 -15.72
C THR A 207 25.73 -19.76 -14.35
N GLU A 208 25.18 -19.21 -13.27
CA GLU A 208 25.51 -19.67 -11.92
C GLU A 208 24.92 -21.06 -11.63
N MET A 209 23.77 -21.40 -12.20
CA MET A 209 23.25 -22.78 -12.17
C MET A 209 24.26 -23.78 -12.80
N ARG A 210 24.87 -23.42 -13.93
CA ARG A 210 25.90 -24.30 -14.57
C ARG A 210 27.19 -24.41 -13.76
N ARG A 211 27.54 -23.35 -12.99
CA ARG A 211 28.70 -23.34 -12.10
C ARG A 211 28.49 -24.11 -10.81
N GLY A 212 27.22 -24.25 -10.39
CA GLY A 212 26.86 -24.89 -9.12
C GLY A 212 27.15 -23.98 -7.92
N ASP A 213 27.31 -22.69 -8.11
CA ASP A 213 27.51 -21.73 -7.03
C ASP A 213 26.14 -21.27 -6.48
N HIS A 214 25.75 -21.86 -5.35
CA HIS A 214 24.45 -21.59 -4.72
C HIS A 214 24.29 -20.15 -4.22
N GLU A 215 25.34 -19.54 -3.69
CA GLU A 215 25.28 -18.18 -3.14
C GLU A 215 25.14 -17.16 -4.28
N ALA A 216 25.95 -17.30 -5.33
CA ALA A 216 25.83 -16.48 -6.52
C ALA A 216 24.48 -16.65 -7.20
N MET A 217 24.01 -17.89 -7.35
CA MET A 217 22.70 -18.21 -7.93
C MET A 217 21.54 -17.55 -7.15
N GLU A 218 21.57 -17.55 -5.80
CA GLU A 218 20.57 -16.85 -4.97
C GLU A 218 20.56 -15.34 -5.26
N GLY A 219 21.75 -14.74 -5.44
CA GLY A 219 21.90 -13.34 -5.82
C GLY A 219 21.21 -13.03 -7.15
N GLU A 220 21.54 -13.82 -8.20
CA GLU A 220 20.98 -13.61 -9.54
C GLU A 220 19.45 -13.84 -9.60
N PHE A 221 18.93 -14.80 -8.84
CA PHE A 221 17.48 -14.93 -8.69
C PHE A 221 16.86 -13.67 -8.05
N GLY A 222 17.53 -13.07 -7.07
CA GLY A 222 17.10 -11.82 -6.46
C GLY A 222 17.04 -10.68 -7.47
N ASP A 223 18.07 -10.54 -8.32
CA ASP A 223 18.15 -9.51 -9.36
C ASP A 223 17.11 -9.73 -10.47
N LEU A 224 16.87 -10.99 -10.86
CA LEU A 224 15.79 -11.34 -11.77
C LEU A 224 14.40 -10.98 -11.22
N PHE A 225 14.11 -11.29 -9.94
CA PHE A 225 12.85 -10.88 -9.31
C PHE A 225 12.73 -9.35 -9.27
N PHE A 226 13.79 -8.63 -8.96
CA PHE A 226 13.79 -7.18 -8.96
C PHE A 226 13.54 -6.59 -10.35
N ALA A 227 14.14 -7.15 -11.39
CA ALA A 227 13.92 -6.76 -12.78
C ALA A 227 12.45 -7.02 -13.20
N LEU A 228 11.87 -8.18 -12.84
CA LEU A 228 10.47 -8.50 -13.11
C LEU A 228 9.49 -7.56 -12.39
N VAL A 229 9.76 -7.21 -11.12
CA VAL A 229 8.95 -6.23 -10.37
C VAL A 229 9.00 -4.86 -11.06
N ASN A 230 10.16 -4.43 -11.56
CA ASN A 230 10.28 -3.19 -12.32
C ASN A 230 9.55 -3.26 -13.68
N ALA A 231 9.58 -4.41 -14.35
CA ALA A 231 8.76 -4.61 -15.55
C ALA A 231 7.27 -4.45 -15.21
N CYS A 232 6.78 -5.10 -14.18
CA CYS A 232 5.39 -4.92 -13.71
C CYS A 232 5.08 -3.44 -13.46
N ARG A 233 5.93 -2.71 -12.75
CA ARG A 233 5.78 -1.28 -12.46
C ARG A 233 5.64 -0.45 -13.74
N LEU A 234 6.49 -0.66 -14.71
CA LEU A 234 6.51 0.09 -15.98
C LEU A 234 5.27 -0.18 -16.86
N TYR A 235 4.67 -1.36 -16.71
CA TYR A 235 3.44 -1.74 -17.39
C TYR A 235 2.18 -1.50 -16.53
N GLY A 236 2.30 -0.85 -15.37
CA GLY A 236 1.18 -0.53 -14.50
C GLY A 236 0.53 -1.74 -13.84
N VAL A 237 1.29 -2.83 -13.67
CA VAL A 237 0.84 -4.05 -13.00
C VAL A 237 1.36 -4.07 -11.58
N ASP A 238 0.49 -4.34 -10.60
CA ASP A 238 0.91 -4.62 -9.24
C ASP A 238 1.47 -6.05 -9.16
N PRO A 239 2.76 -6.23 -8.84
CA PRO A 239 3.40 -7.55 -8.86
C PRO A 239 2.90 -8.47 -7.75
N GLU A 240 2.62 -7.95 -6.56
CA GLU A 240 2.09 -8.71 -5.41
C GLU A 240 0.70 -9.25 -5.75
N ALA A 241 -0.21 -8.37 -6.18
CA ALA A 241 -1.55 -8.77 -6.58
C ALA A 241 -1.57 -9.70 -7.81
N ALA A 242 -0.63 -9.58 -8.73
CA ALA A 242 -0.52 -10.45 -9.89
C ALA A 242 -0.09 -11.87 -9.50
N LEU A 243 0.90 -11.97 -8.60
CA LEU A 243 1.36 -13.27 -8.09
C LEU A 243 0.31 -13.92 -7.22
N GLU A 244 -0.35 -13.16 -6.33
CA GLU A 244 -1.41 -13.69 -5.45
C GLU A 244 -2.59 -14.26 -6.27
N ARG A 245 -3.03 -13.57 -7.31
CA ARG A 245 -4.04 -14.14 -8.24
C ARG A 245 -3.59 -15.47 -8.85
N THR A 246 -2.30 -15.62 -9.11
CA THR A 246 -1.75 -16.86 -9.65
C THR A 246 -1.69 -17.95 -8.57
N ASN A 247 -1.31 -17.61 -7.33
CA ASN A 247 -1.34 -18.51 -6.18
C ASN A 247 -2.76 -19.06 -5.94
N ARG A 248 -3.76 -18.18 -5.86
CA ARG A 248 -5.16 -18.59 -5.69
C ARG A 248 -5.65 -19.48 -6.83
N LYS A 249 -5.29 -19.14 -8.06
CA LYS A 249 -5.60 -19.98 -9.23
C LYS A 249 -4.96 -21.37 -9.12
N PHE A 250 -3.70 -21.44 -8.70
CA PHE A 250 -3.02 -22.71 -8.50
C PHE A 250 -3.69 -23.54 -7.39
N ILE A 251 -3.96 -22.93 -6.24
CA ILE A 251 -4.63 -23.59 -5.10
C ILE A 251 -5.97 -24.18 -5.54
N ARG A 252 -6.84 -23.39 -6.19
CA ARG A 252 -8.16 -23.88 -6.65
C ARG A 252 -8.04 -25.08 -7.58
N ARG A 253 -7.11 -25.03 -8.55
CA ARG A 253 -6.90 -26.14 -9.49
C ARG A 253 -6.37 -27.36 -8.80
N PHE A 254 -5.43 -27.18 -7.89
CA PHE A 254 -4.86 -28.27 -7.13
C PHE A 254 -5.90 -28.94 -6.23
N THR A 255 -6.72 -28.16 -5.51
CA THR A 255 -7.85 -28.67 -4.73
C THR A 255 -8.83 -29.48 -5.61
N ALA A 256 -9.18 -28.96 -6.79
CA ALA A 256 -10.04 -29.71 -7.72
C ALA A 256 -9.43 -31.03 -8.19
N MET A 257 -8.10 -31.09 -8.36
CA MET A 257 -7.40 -32.36 -8.65
C MET A 257 -7.48 -33.33 -7.47
N GLU A 258 -7.28 -32.86 -6.24
CA GLU A 258 -7.39 -33.68 -5.03
C GLU A 258 -8.80 -34.24 -4.88
N GLU A 259 -9.83 -33.41 -5.06
CA GLU A 259 -11.22 -33.83 -5.02
C GLU A 259 -11.55 -34.87 -6.11
N ALA A 260 -11.03 -34.68 -7.32
CA ALA A 260 -11.22 -35.63 -8.42
C ALA A 260 -10.51 -36.98 -8.18
N ALA A 261 -9.33 -36.99 -7.58
CA ALA A 261 -8.62 -38.19 -7.18
C ALA A 261 -9.37 -38.93 -6.05
N ALA A 262 -9.79 -38.17 -5.02
CA ALA A 262 -10.57 -38.72 -3.91
C ALA A 262 -11.91 -39.32 -4.38
N GLY A 263 -12.58 -38.68 -5.35
CA GLY A 263 -13.77 -39.26 -5.98
C GLY A 263 -13.58 -40.61 -6.69
N GLN A 264 -12.32 -40.94 -7.00
CA GLN A 264 -11.90 -42.27 -7.54
C GLN A 264 -11.38 -43.20 -6.43
N GLY A 265 -11.43 -42.81 -5.16
CA GLY A 265 -10.91 -43.58 -4.04
C GLY A 265 -9.39 -43.63 -4.00
N ARG A 266 -8.68 -42.69 -4.66
CA ARG A 266 -7.23 -42.59 -4.74
C ARG A 266 -6.72 -41.30 -4.15
N MET A 267 -5.49 -41.29 -3.66
CA MET A 267 -4.78 -40.05 -3.34
C MET A 267 -4.13 -39.49 -4.61
N LEU A 268 -3.89 -38.19 -4.65
CA LEU A 268 -3.22 -37.58 -5.79
C LEU A 268 -1.81 -38.14 -6.02
N SER A 269 -1.13 -38.56 -4.93
CA SER A 269 0.16 -39.26 -4.98
C SER A 269 0.13 -40.66 -5.61
N ASP A 270 -1.05 -41.29 -5.72
CA ASP A 270 -1.23 -42.59 -6.30
C ASP A 270 -1.43 -42.55 -7.82
N LEU A 271 -1.56 -41.35 -8.37
CA LEU A 271 -1.72 -41.11 -9.79
C LEU A 271 -0.39 -41.02 -10.50
N THR A 272 -0.36 -41.51 -11.73
CA THR A 272 0.78 -41.30 -12.61
C THR A 272 0.91 -39.84 -13.03
N PRO A 273 2.11 -39.40 -13.47
CA PRO A 273 2.29 -38.04 -13.97
C PRO A 273 1.30 -37.66 -15.09
N ASP A 274 0.97 -38.59 -15.98
CA ASP A 274 0.02 -38.36 -17.08
C ASP A 274 -1.42 -38.20 -16.57
N GLU A 275 -1.82 -38.98 -15.56
CA GLU A 275 -3.12 -38.86 -14.91
C GLU A 275 -3.22 -37.52 -14.16
N GLN A 276 -2.17 -37.09 -13.46
CA GLN A 276 -2.11 -35.78 -12.78
C GLN A 276 -2.23 -34.64 -13.78
N GLU A 277 -1.49 -34.69 -14.91
CA GLU A 277 -1.57 -33.70 -15.96
C GLU A 277 -2.97 -33.65 -16.59
N ALA A 278 -3.62 -34.79 -16.81
CA ALA A 278 -4.99 -34.84 -17.32
C ALA A 278 -5.98 -34.12 -16.36
N LEU A 279 -5.86 -34.37 -15.05
CA LEU A 279 -6.68 -33.67 -14.05
C LEU A 279 -6.38 -32.18 -14.00
N TRP A 280 -5.11 -31.80 -14.11
CA TRP A 280 -4.72 -30.39 -14.18
C TRP A 280 -5.31 -29.67 -15.37
N GLN A 281 -5.26 -30.28 -16.57
CA GLN A 281 -5.84 -29.71 -17.78
C GLN A 281 -7.37 -29.61 -17.67
N LYS A 282 -8.02 -30.59 -17.04
CA LYS A 282 -9.46 -30.55 -16.78
C LYS A 282 -9.82 -29.38 -15.85
N ALA A 283 -9.16 -29.25 -14.71
CA ALA A 283 -9.37 -28.12 -13.78
C ALA A 283 -9.15 -26.75 -14.46
N LYS A 284 -8.16 -26.66 -15.36
CA LYS A 284 -7.90 -25.45 -16.14
C LYS A 284 -9.00 -25.11 -17.16
N GLN A 285 -9.71 -26.11 -17.69
CA GLN A 285 -10.82 -25.91 -18.62
C GLN A 285 -12.10 -25.49 -17.90
N GLU A 286 -12.34 -25.99 -16.70
CA GLU A 286 -13.52 -25.70 -15.88
C GLU A 286 -13.51 -24.25 -15.30
N GLU A 287 -12.34 -23.59 -15.24
CA GLU A 287 -12.22 -22.19 -14.86
C GLU A 287 -12.47 -21.19 -16.00
N ARG A 288 -12.68 -21.61 -17.23
CA ARG A 288 -12.96 -20.73 -18.39
C ARG A 288 -14.46 -20.52 -18.59
#